data_27e18a4f0f417db2aca07ab556415d62
#
_entry.id   27e18a4f0f417db2aca07ab556415d62
#
_cell.length_a   1.000
_cell.length_b   1.000
_cell.length_c   1.000
_cell.angle_alpha   90.00
_cell.angle_beta   90.00
_cell.angle_gamma   90.00
#
_symmetry.space_group_name_H-M   'P 1'
#
loop_
_entity.id
_entity.type
_entity.pdbx_description
1 polymer ?
#
loop_
_entity_poly.entity_id
_entity_poly.type
_entity_poly.pdbx_seq_one_letter_code
_entity_poly.pdbx_strand_id
1 'polypeptide(L)' 'MLTASASNLPESFNYGPDDLEAMRHAFRRACDENPNITRTAAQQYNLAKAIVNRFQHGIDETQLIAIALRKGH' A
#
# COMPACT_ATOMS: atom_id res chain seq x y z
N MET A 1 28.13 10.10 5.48
CA MET A 1 27.53 9.69 5.15
C MET A 1 26.34 8.90 5.25
N LEU A 2 25.87 8.52 6.38
CA LEU A 2 24.68 7.82 6.57
C LEU A 2 23.49 8.60 6.16
N THR A 3 23.57 9.87 6.31
CA THR A 3 22.49 10.67 5.92
C THR A 3 22.24 10.66 4.46
N ALA A 4 23.24 10.37 3.70
CA ALA A 4 23.08 10.30 2.28
C ALA A 4 22.14 9.20 1.91
N SER A 5 22.20 8.12 2.63
CA SER A 5 21.33 7.02 2.35
C SER A 5 19.90 7.42 2.55
N ALA A 6 19.63 8.11 3.62
CA ALA A 6 18.29 8.52 3.90
C ALA A 6 17.80 9.49 2.85
N SER A 7 18.64 10.34 2.38
CA SER A 7 18.19 11.30 1.42
C SER A 7 17.95 10.71 0.04
N ASN A 8 18.36 9.49 -0.17
CA ASN A 8 18.12 8.84 -1.43
C ASN A 8 16.71 8.35 -1.54
N LEU A 9 15.95 8.29 -0.46
CA LEU A 9 14.60 7.80 -0.52
C LEU A 9 13.67 8.93 -0.94
N PRO A 10 12.75 8.65 -1.83
CA PRO A 10 11.75 9.65 -2.20
C PRO A 10 10.91 10.02 -1.01
N GLU A 11 10.41 11.21 -1.01
CA GLU A 11 9.55 11.62 0.08
C GLU A 11 8.32 10.78 0.20
N SER A 12 7.89 10.19 -0.88
CA SER A 12 6.73 9.32 -0.86
C SER A 12 6.96 8.07 -0.01
N PHE A 13 8.20 7.76 0.30
CA PHE A 13 8.51 6.62 1.13
C PHE A 13 8.77 7.01 2.57
N ASN A 14 8.53 8.24 2.90
CA ASN A 14 8.80 8.71 4.25
C ASN A 14 7.57 8.49 5.12
N TYR A 15 7.24 7.25 5.39
CA TYR A 15 6.09 6.89 6.19
C TYR A 15 6.51 6.51 7.59
N GLY A 16 5.68 6.83 8.55
CA GLY A 16 5.93 6.41 9.92
C GLY A 16 5.48 4.99 10.16
N PRO A 17 5.77 4.46 11.33
CA PRO A 17 5.38 3.07 11.65
C PRO A 17 3.87 2.87 11.60
N ASP A 18 3.11 3.86 12.01
CA ASP A 18 1.66 3.75 11.97
C ASP A 18 1.15 3.69 10.55
N ASP A 19 1.80 4.43 9.65
CA ASP A 19 1.41 4.42 8.24
C ASP A 19 1.70 3.07 7.60
N LEU A 20 2.85 2.50 7.91
CA LEU A 20 3.19 1.19 7.39
C LEU A 20 2.25 0.12 7.89
N GLU A 21 1.87 0.23 9.16
CA GLU A 21 0.94 -0.73 9.74
C GLU A 21 -0.42 -0.60 9.07
N ALA A 22 -0.87 0.61 8.81
CA ALA A 22 -2.15 0.83 8.16
C ALA A 22 -2.15 0.25 6.75
N MET A 23 -1.06 0.44 6.01
CA MET A 23 -0.97 -0.10 4.67
C MET A 23 -0.93 -1.62 4.67
N ARG A 24 -0.20 -2.20 5.62
CA ARG A 24 -0.11 -3.65 5.73
C ARG A 24 -1.47 -4.25 6.07
N HIS A 25 -2.19 -3.60 6.98
CA HIS A 25 -3.50 -4.07 7.39
C HIS A 25 -4.48 -3.97 6.22
N ALA A 26 -4.40 -2.89 5.46
CA ALA A 26 -5.26 -2.72 4.30
C ALA A 26 -4.98 -3.79 3.24
N PHE A 27 -3.71 -4.09 3.02
CA PHE A 27 -3.33 -5.10 2.05
C PHE A 27 -3.88 -6.46 2.46
N ARG A 28 -3.70 -6.83 3.71
CA ARG A 28 -4.17 -8.10 4.20
C ARG A 28 -5.69 -8.22 4.09
N ARG A 29 -6.39 -7.16 4.47
CA ARG A 29 -7.83 -7.16 4.40
C ARG A 29 -8.30 -7.26 2.95
N ALA A 30 -7.65 -6.54 2.05
CA ALA A 30 -8.01 -6.59 0.64
C ALA A 30 -7.81 -7.98 0.08
N CYS A 31 -6.74 -8.67 0.47
CA CYS A 31 -6.51 -10.03 0.01
C CYS A 31 -7.58 -10.97 0.52
N ASP A 32 -7.96 -10.82 1.78
CA ASP A 32 -8.97 -11.68 2.37
C ASP A 32 -10.34 -11.50 1.72
N GLU A 33 -10.65 -10.28 1.37
CA GLU A 33 -11.96 -9.99 0.80
C GLU A 33 -12.01 -10.20 -0.70
N ASN A 34 -10.86 -10.31 -1.34
CA ASN A 34 -10.80 -10.42 -2.80
C ASN A 34 -9.84 -11.51 -3.24
N PRO A 35 -10.11 -12.76 -2.87
CA PRO A 35 -9.18 -13.83 -3.19
C PRO A 35 -8.99 -14.03 -4.69
N ASN A 36 -9.98 -13.66 -5.48
CA ASN A 36 -9.88 -13.85 -6.92
C ASN A 36 -8.82 -12.99 -7.58
N ILE A 37 -8.53 -11.85 -7.01
CA ILE A 37 -7.55 -10.96 -7.61
C ILE A 37 -6.26 -10.91 -6.83
N THR A 38 -6.09 -11.82 -5.88
CA THR A 38 -4.86 -11.89 -5.10
C THR A 38 -4.31 -13.30 -5.05
N ARG A 39 -4.54 -14.07 -6.12
CA ARG A 39 -4.14 -15.46 -6.14
C ARG A 39 -2.67 -15.64 -6.49
N THR A 40 -2.11 -14.77 -7.31
CA THR A 40 -0.74 -14.93 -7.74
C THR A 40 0.13 -13.86 -7.10
N ALA A 41 1.43 -14.11 -7.10
CA ALA A 41 2.37 -13.14 -6.56
C ALA A 41 2.31 -11.83 -7.34
N ALA A 42 2.11 -11.91 -8.65
CA ALA A 42 2.02 -10.72 -9.47
C ALA A 42 0.81 -9.87 -9.09
N GLN A 43 -0.32 -10.53 -8.85
CA GLN A 43 -1.52 -9.83 -8.45
C GLN A 43 -1.34 -9.17 -7.08
N GLN A 44 -0.71 -9.89 -6.16
CA GLN A 44 -0.46 -9.35 -4.83
C GLN A 44 0.49 -8.16 -4.89
N TYR A 45 1.50 -8.24 -5.73
CA TYR A 45 2.45 -7.16 -5.91
C TYR A 45 1.74 -5.91 -6.46
N ASN A 46 0.89 -6.11 -7.45
CA ASN A 46 0.15 -4.99 -8.04
C ASN A 46 -0.77 -4.33 -7.02
N LEU A 47 -1.42 -5.13 -6.19
CA LEU A 47 -2.28 -4.59 -5.16
C LEU A 47 -1.45 -3.81 -4.13
N ALA A 48 -0.33 -4.36 -3.72
CA ALA A 48 0.53 -3.68 -2.75
C ALA A 48 1.01 -2.34 -3.30
N LYS A 49 1.40 -2.32 -4.57
CA LYS A 49 1.82 -1.08 -5.21
C LYS A 49 0.68 -0.07 -5.23
N ALA A 50 -0.51 -0.52 -5.55
CA ALA A 50 -1.66 0.39 -5.59
C ALA A 50 -1.94 0.98 -4.22
N ILE A 51 -1.83 0.16 -3.19
CA ILE A 51 -2.07 0.63 -1.83
C ILE A 51 -1.04 1.70 -1.45
N VAL A 52 0.22 1.43 -1.73
CA VAL A 52 1.27 2.39 -1.40
C VAL A 52 1.09 3.69 -2.18
N ASN A 53 0.77 3.57 -3.45
CA ASN A 53 0.63 4.74 -4.31
C ASN A 53 -0.58 5.59 -3.97
N ARG A 54 -1.61 4.98 -3.40
CA ARG A 54 -2.83 5.71 -3.08
C ARG A 54 -2.92 6.10 -1.61
N PHE A 55 -2.00 5.61 -0.81
CA PHE A 55 -2.06 5.88 0.61
C PHE A 55 -1.84 7.36 0.91
N GLN A 56 -2.62 7.88 1.81
CA GLN A 56 -2.43 9.21 2.35
C GLN A 56 -2.59 9.13 3.84
N HIS A 57 -1.77 9.85 4.56
CA HIS A 57 -1.84 9.81 6.02
C HIS A 57 -3.25 10.19 6.46
N GLY A 58 -3.84 9.35 7.27
CA GLY A 58 -5.19 9.59 7.78
C GLY A 58 -6.31 9.05 6.90
N ILE A 59 -5.99 8.44 5.77
CA ILE A 59 -7.02 7.90 4.91
C ILE A 59 -7.72 6.73 5.59
N ASP A 60 -9.02 6.61 5.36
CA ASP A 60 -9.79 5.49 5.88
C ASP A 60 -9.40 4.21 5.16
N GLU A 61 -9.24 3.12 5.91
CA GLU A 61 -8.81 1.85 5.34
C GLU A 61 -9.75 1.36 4.26
N THR A 62 -11.04 1.43 4.51
CA THR A 62 -12.03 0.97 3.54
C THR A 62 -11.92 1.78 2.25
N GLN A 63 -11.72 3.06 2.38
CA GLN A 63 -11.58 3.92 1.22
C GLN A 63 -10.30 3.61 0.46
N LEU A 64 -9.22 3.39 1.16
CA LEU A 64 -7.95 3.06 0.55
C LEU A 64 -8.06 1.77 -0.26
N ILE A 65 -8.69 0.75 0.30
CA ILE A 65 -8.87 -0.51 -0.38
C ILE A 65 -9.73 -0.31 -1.63
N ALA A 66 -10.81 0.44 -1.50
CA ALA A 66 -11.69 0.67 -2.63
C ALA A 66 -10.95 1.36 -3.77
N ILE A 67 -10.15 2.35 -3.46
CA ILE A 67 -9.39 3.06 -4.47
C ILE A 67 -8.35 2.16 -5.12
N ALA A 68 -7.66 1.37 -4.31
CA ALA A 68 -6.62 0.49 -4.82
C ALA A 68 -7.20 -0.57 -5.75
N LEU A 69 -8.36 -1.10 -5.41
CA LEU A 69 -8.99 -2.11 -6.24
C LEU A 69 -9.54 -1.53 -7.54
N ARG A 70 -9.97 -0.30 -7.51
CA ARG A 70 -10.50 0.32 -8.71
C ARG A 70 -9.43 0.59 -9.73
N LYS A 71 -8.23 0.66 -9.28
CA LYS A 71 -7.16 0.97 -10.15
C LYS A 71 -6.95 -0.06 -11.25
N GLY A 72 -7.40 -1.25 -11.06
CA GLY A 72 -7.25 -2.29 -12.03
C GLY A 72 -8.02 -2.08 -13.31
N HIS A 73 -8.86 -1.13 -13.32
CA HIS A 73 -9.58 -0.82 -14.51
C HIS A 73 -8.90 0.27 -15.27
#